data_19ecd9c7dae732ab12ce9716194b8dbe
#
_entry.id   19ecd9c7dae732ab12ce9716194b8dbe
#
_cell.length_a   1.000
_cell.length_b   1.000
_cell.length_c   1.000
_cell.angle_alpha   90.00
_cell.angle_beta   90.00
_cell.angle_gamma   90.00
#
_symmetry.space_group_name_H-M   'P 1'
#
loop_
_entity.id
_entity.type
_entity.pdbx_description
1 polymer ?
#
loop_
_entity_poly.entity_id
_entity_poly.type
_entity_poly.pdbx_seq_one_letter_code
_entity_poly.pdbx_strand_id
1 'polypeptide(L)'
;SPEGEMVLIGGGAFAPGLGVRHENMFGLSTWAPDGQVEIEIIAESEGEASVQGSVGIGEVTNPDLDLEVNFQEFQAMDRRDVSARLSGDLTIQGPYIRPVVSGDLFVDEGTLFVEEFQRAVDVVDLLASVDTTQIDLSSVLESSNRFLENVRMENTTLTVQRNSWIRSARMNVELDGQLDVLWDRQTQELALVGELEALRGSYGALGRQFQVDGGTLRFLGTS
;
A
#
# COMPACT_ATOMS: atom_id res chain seq x y z
N SER A 1 35.36 -15.61 -2.43
CA SER A 1 33.96 -15.31 -2.63
C SER A 1 33.63 -15.34 -4.11
N PRO A 2 32.53 -15.92 -4.55
CA PRO A 2 32.18 -15.92 -5.96
C PRO A 2 31.81 -14.48 -6.38
N GLU A 3 32.36 -14.06 -7.48
CA GLU A 3 31.90 -12.91 -8.24
C GLU A 3 30.99 -13.43 -9.34
N GLY A 4 29.90 -12.77 -9.63
CA GLY A 4 28.97 -13.22 -10.66
C GLY A 4 27.97 -12.12 -11.02
N GLU A 5 27.36 -12.32 -12.17
CA GLU A 5 26.30 -11.48 -12.69
C GLU A 5 25.14 -12.39 -13.11
N MET A 6 23.93 -11.98 -12.82
CA MET A 6 22.70 -12.64 -13.28
C MET A 6 21.81 -11.60 -13.94
N VAL A 7 21.32 -11.93 -15.12
CA VAL A 7 20.42 -11.08 -15.89
C VAL A 7 19.06 -11.76 -16.00
N LEU A 8 18.01 -11.05 -15.62
CA LEU A 8 16.63 -11.44 -15.85
C LEU A 8 16.12 -10.73 -17.12
N ILE A 9 15.65 -11.50 -18.09
CA ILE A 9 15.10 -10.96 -19.34
C ILE A 9 13.68 -11.49 -19.53
N GLY A 10 12.71 -10.59 -19.53
CA GLY A 10 11.30 -10.95 -19.79
C GLY A 10 10.71 -11.84 -18.72
N GLY A 11 11.07 -11.60 -17.46
CA GLY A 11 10.48 -12.30 -16.33
C GLY A 11 9.05 -11.88 -16.07
N GLY A 12 8.35 -12.66 -15.25
CA GLY A 12 7.02 -12.29 -14.75
C GLY A 12 6.86 -12.63 -13.28
N ALA A 13 6.09 -11.81 -12.58
CA ALA A 13 5.70 -12.05 -11.20
C ALA A 13 4.20 -11.96 -11.04
N PHE A 14 3.65 -12.84 -10.22
CA PHE A 14 2.26 -12.78 -9.81
C PHE A 14 2.19 -12.59 -8.30
N ALA A 15 1.53 -11.53 -7.88
CA ALA A 15 1.27 -11.24 -6.47
C ALA A 15 -0.22 -11.48 -6.15
N PRO A 16 -0.61 -12.71 -5.75
CA PRO A 16 -2.03 -13.06 -5.55
C PRO A 16 -2.72 -12.15 -4.53
N GLY A 17 -2.00 -11.77 -3.46
CA GLY A 17 -2.51 -10.87 -2.43
C GLY A 17 -2.81 -9.46 -2.92
N LEU A 18 -2.14 -9.00 -3.98
CA LEU A 18 -2.36 -7.70 -4.60
C LEU A 18 -3.27 -7.78 -5.86
N GLY A 19 -3.52 -8.99 -6.37
CA GLY A 19 -4.33 -9.22 -7.57
C GLY A 19 -3.65 -8.85 -8.88
N VAL A 20 -2.35 -8.52 -8.86
CA VAL A 20 -1.61 -8.04 -10.03
C VAL A 20 -0.66 -9.08 -10.58
N ARG A 21 -0.51 -9.05 -11.90
CA ARG A 21 0.46 -9.84 -12.64
C ARG A 21 1.32 -8.90 -13.48
N HIS A 22 2.62 -8.95 -13.27
CA HIS A 22 3.59 -8.21 -14.05
C HIS A 22 4.30 -9.19 -14.98
N GLU A 23 4.31 -8.93 -16.28
CA GLU A 23 4.83 -9.87 -17.30
C GLU A 23 6.15 -9.39 -17.91
N ASN A 24 6.45 -8.09 -17.83
CA ASN A 24 7.64 -7.49 -18.40
C ASN A 24 8.59 -7.07 -17.28
N MET A 25 9.31 -8.01 -16.71
CA MET A 25 10.31 -7.72 -15.70
C MET A 25 11.70 -7.93 -16.28
N PHE A 26 12.56 -6.95 -16.08
CA PHE A 26 13.97 -6.98 -16.42
C PHE A 26 14.77 -6.74 -15.14
N GLY A 27 15.91 -7.38 -15.02
CA GLY A 27 16.72 -7.20 -13.82
C GLY A 27 18.18 -7.60 -14.04
N LEU A 28 19.03 -6.95 -13.28
CA LEU A 28 20.44 -7.21 -13.16
C LEU A 28 20.76 -7.44 -11.68
N SER A 29 21.53 -8.47 -11.40
CA SER A 29 22.15 -8.62 -10.08
C SER A 29 23.62 -8.93 -10.21
N THR A 30 24.44 -8.23 -9.41
CA THR A 30 25.89 -8.38 -9.39
C THR A 30 26.34 -8.76 -7.98
N TRP A 31 27.10 -9.83 -7.87
CA TRP A 31 27.65 -10.31 -6.60
C TRP A 31 29.06 -9.83 -6.39
N ALA A 32 29.27 -9.13 -5.28
CA ALA A 32 30.57 -8.64 -4.87
C ALA A 32 31.26 -9.61 -3.89
N PRO A 33 32.59 -9.59 -3.81
CA PRO A 33 33.37 -10.49 -2.94
C PRO A 33 33.10 -10.29 -1.43
N ASP A 34 32.56 -9.17 -1.04
CA ASP A 34 32.22 -8.80 0.35
C ASP A 34 30.91 -9.40 0.85
N GLY A 35 30.18 -10.12 -0.02
CA GLY A 35 28.88 -10.71 0.31
C GLY A 35 27.70 -9.73 0.11
N GLN A 36 27.90 -8.68 -0.64
CA GLN A 36 26.83 -7.80 -1.11
C GLN A 36 26.34 -8.28 -2.50
N VAL A 37 25.05 -8.16 -2.71
CA VAL A 37 24.42 -8.37 -4.02
C VAL A 37 23.75 -7.06 -4.41
N GLU A 38 24.28 -6.40 -5.41
CA GLU A 38 23.61 -5.26 -6.01
C GLU A 38 22.49 -5.76 -6.91
N ILE A 39 21.32 -5.15 -6.81
CA ILE A 39 20.17 -5.49 -7.63
C ILE A 39 19.60 -4.24 -8.30
N GLU A 40 19.16 -4.43 -9.53
CA GLU A 40 18.38 -3.47 -10.29
C GLU A 40 17.28 -4.25 -11.01
N ILE A 41 16.01 -3.92 -10.71
CA ILE A 41 14.86 -4.61 -11.30
C ILE A 41 13.89 -3.53 -11.77
N ILE A 42 13.40 -3.68 -12.99
CA ILE A 42 12.35 -2.84 -13.56
C ILE A 42 11.18 -3.76 -13.91
N ALA A 43 9.99 -3.36 -13.54
CA ALA A 43 8.74 -4.02 -13.89
C ALA A 43 7.85 -3.02 -14.63
N GLU A 44 7.50 -3.36 -15.85
CA GLU A 44 6.56 -2.59 -16.67
C GLU A 44 5.17 -3.22 -16.59
N SER A 45 4.18 -2.40 -16.35
CA SER A 45 2.77 -2.75 -16.39
C SER A 45 2.02 -1.54 -16.94
N GLU A 46 0.81 -1.27 -16.52
CA GLU A 46 0.23 0.06 -16.71
C GLU A 46 1.00 1.05 -15.80
N GLY A 47 2.14 1.56 -16.26
CA GLY A 47 3.14 2.28 -15.50
C GLY A 47 4.41 1.47 -15.25
N GLU A 48 5.33 2.00 -14.45
CA GLU A 48 6.64 1.41 -14.17
C GLU A 48 6.90 1.34 -12.67
N ALA A 49 7.52 0.26 -12.23
CA ALA A 49 8.14 0.16 -10.93
C ALA A 49 9.60 -0.25 -11.07
N SER A 50 10.50 0.43 -10.36
CA SER A 50 11.89 0.06 -10.28
C SER A 50 12.34 -0.19 -8.86
N VAL A 51 13.23 -1.15 -8.68
CA VAL A 51 13.87 -1.48 -7.41
C VAL A 51 15.37 -1.50 -7.64
N GLN A 52 16.11 -0.73 -6.86
CA GLN A 52 17.57 -0.71 -6.91
C GLN A 52 18.15 -0.72 -5.51
N GLY A 53 19.38 -1.22 -5.38
CA GLY A 53 20.11 -1.21 -4.11
C GLY A 53 20.84 -2.51 -3.83
N SER A 54 21.10 -2.78 -2.57
CA SER A 54 21.91 -3.91 -2.16
C SER A 54 21.22 -4.86 -1.18
N VAL A 55 21.61 -6.11 -1.26
CA VAL A 55 21.18 -7.19 -0.36
C VAL A 55 22.41 -7.85 0.24
N GLY A 56 22.61 -7.72 1.53
CA GLY A 56 23.69 -8.35 2.26
C GLY A 56 23.41 -9.82 2.54
N ILE A 57 24.13 -10.75 1.90
CA ILE A 57 23.93 -12.19 2.03
C ILE A 57 24.84 -12.86 3.07
N GLY A 58 25.37 -12.10 4.01
CA GLY A 58 26.18 -12.65 5.11
C GLY A 58 25.43 -13.69 5.93
N GLU A 59 24.11 -13.51 6.08
CA GLU A 59 23.18 -14.49 6.62
C GLU A 59 22.06 -14.75 5.59
N VAL A 60 22.17 -15.84 4.84
CA VAL A 60 21.25 -16.15 3.71
C VAL A 60 19.77 -16.27 4.13
N THR A 61 19.52 -16.67 5.38
CA THR A 61 18.17 -16.83 5.92
C THR A 61 17.54 -15.52 6.36
N ASN A 62 18.37 -14.52 6.59
CA ASN A 62 17.97 -13.17 7.03
C ASN A 62 18.89 -12.11 6.42
N PRO A 63 18.83 -11.92 5.09
CA PRO A 63 19.63 -10.93 4.41
C PRO A 63 19.30 -9.53 4.89
N ASP A 64 20.30 -8.66 4.90
CA ASP A 64 20.13 -7.24 5.20
C ASP A 64 19.79 -6.50 3.91
N LEU A 65 18.75 -5.68 3.95
CA LEU A 65 18.19 -4.97 2.79
C LEU A 65 18.55 -3.49 2.87
N ASP A 66 18.94 -2.93 1.74
CA ASP A 66 19.06 -1.49 1.52
C ASP A 66 18.62 -1.20 0.08
N LEU A 67 17.31 -0.98 -0.07
CA LEU A 67 16.64 -0.90 -1.37
C LEU A 67 15.89 0.40 -1.51
N GLU A 68 15.95 0.98 -2.72
CA GLU A 68 15.11 2.07 -3.16
C GLU A 68 14.08 1.53 -4.17
N VAL A 69 12.83 1.91 -3.99
CA VAL A 69 11.72 1.53 -4.87
C VAL A 69 11.08 2.80 -5.39
N ASN A 70 11.00 2.94 -6.70
CA ASN A 70 10.31 4.04 -7.36
C ASN A 70 9.09 3.50 -8.11
N PHE A 71 7.98 4.23 -8.05
CA PHE A 71 6.75 3.94 -8.78
C PHE A 71 6.37 5.13 -9.66
N GLN A 72 5.98 4.85 -10.90
CA GLN A 72 5.48 5.84 -11.86
C GLN A 72 4.17 5.34 -12.45
N GLU A 73 3.04 5.86 -11.96
CA GLU A 73 1.68 5.45 -12.36
C GLU A 73 1.48 3.92 -12.37
N PHE A 74 2.15 3.23 -11.45
CA PHE A 74 2.21 1.77 -11.44
C PHE A 74 0.95 1.16 -10.82
N GLN A 75 0.34 0.18 -11.54
CA GLN A 75 -0.80 -0.58 -11.01
C GLN A 75 -0.35 -1.51 -9.89
N ALA A 76 -0.40 -1.03 -8.66
CA ALA A 76 0.09 -1.76 -7.49
C ALA A 76 -0.93 -2.76 -6.93
N MET A 77 -2.22 -2.48 -7.11
CA MET A 77 -3.30 -3.37 -6.67
C MET A 77 -4.41 -3.43 -7.73
N ASP A 78 -4.89 -4.63 -8.01
CA ASP A 78 -6.06 -4.88 -8.86
C ASP A 78 -6.87 -6.06 -8.32
N ARG A 79 -7.61 -5.80 -7.25
CA ARG A 79 -8.50 -6.74 -6.58
C ARG A 79 -9.95 -6.28 -6.74
N ARG A 80 -10.89 -7.16 -6.41
CA ARG A 80 -12.33 -6.83 -6.44
C ARG A 80 -12.72 -5.77 -5.42
N ASP A 81 -12.02 -5.74 -4.29
CA ASP A 81 -12.26 -4.85 -3.16
C ASP A 81 -11.39 -3.59 -3.20
N VAL A 82 -10.25 -3.63 -3.87
CA VAL A 82 -9.35 -2.50 -4.00
C VAL A 82 -8.63 -2.50 -5.34
N SER A 83 -8.57 -1.34 -5.98
CA SER A 83 -7.71 -1.06 -7.12
C SER A 83 -6.95 0.23 -6.83
N ALA A 84 -5.64 0.25 -7.10
CA ALA A 84 -4.82 1.43 -6.86
C ALA A 84 -3.65 1.52 -7.83
N ARG A 85 -3.50 2.70 -8.42
CA ARG A 85 -2.33 3.13 -9.18
C ARG A 85 -1.52 4.09 -8.32
N LEU A 86 -0.23 3.83 -8.23
CA LEU A 86 0.66 4.55 -7.32
C LEU A 86 1.83 5.18 -8.06
N SER A 87 2.24 6.35 -7.56
CA SER A 87 3.53 6.96 -7.84
C SER A 87 4.26 7.25 -6.53
N GLY A 88 5.57 7.45 -6.58
CA GLY A 88 6.36 7.84 -5.42
C GLY A 88 7.59 7.00 -5.20
N ASP A 89 8.24 7.25 -4.07
CA ASP A 89 9.52 6.66 -3.71
C ASP A 89 9.44 6.04 -2.32
N LEU A 90 9.92 4.82 -2.21
CA LEU A 90 10.07 4.13 -0.93
C LEU A 90 11.50 3.65 -0.72
N THR A 91 11.94 3.62 0.51
CA THR A 91 13.14 2.90 0.94
C THR A 91 12.75 1.69 1.78
N ILE A 92 13.46 0.58 1.59
CA ILE A 92 13.29 -0.65 2.36
C ILE A 92 14.63 -0.99 2.99
N GLN A 93 14.72 -0.91 4.30
CA GLN A 93 15.98 -1.08 5.02
C GLN A 93 15.88 -2.09 6.15
N GLY A 94 17.03 -2.70 6.48
CA GLY A 94 17.20 -3.61 7.59
C GLY A 94 16.98 -5.10 7.25
N PRO A 95 16.94 -5.96 8.26
CA PRO A 95 16.89 -7.41 8.06
C PRO A 95 15.55 -7.86 7.45
N TYR A 96 15.62 -8.83 6.54
CA TYR A 96 14.45 -9.37 5.83
C TYR A 96 13.30 -9.84 6.74
N ILE A 97 13.64 -10.33 7.93
CA ILE A 97 12.62 -10.76 8.90
C ILE A 97 11.89 -9.59 9.57
N ARG A 98 12.38 -8.36 9.45
CA ARG A 98 11.76 -7.16 9.98
C ARG A 98 12.21 -5.91 9.21
N PRO A 99 11.88 -5.81 7.93
CA PRO A 99 12.25 -4.67 7.12
C PRO A 99 11.46 -3.44 7.52
N VAL A 100 12.10 -2.28 7.44
CA VAL A 100 11.48 -0.98 7.63
C VAL A 100 11.28 -0.34 6.27
N VAL A 101 10.05 0.08 5.99
CA VAL A 101 9.67 0.81 4.78
C VAL A 101 9.37 2.25 5.16
N SER A 102 9.93 3.19 4.42
CA SER A 102 9.70 4.63 4.60
C SER A 102 9.67 5.35 3.25
N GLY A 103 9.04 6.52 3.19
CA GLY A 103 8.99 7.35 1.97
C GLY A 103 7.60 7.89 1.66
N ASP A 104 7.44 8.40 0.47
CA ASP A 104 6.24 9.11 0.03
C ASP A 104 5.54 8.35 -1.09
N LEU A 105 4.26 8.05 -0.90
CA LEU A 105 3.40 7.42 -1.89
C LEU A 105 2.25 8.36 -2.27
N PHE A 106 1.93 8.37 -3.54
CA PHE A 106 0.80 9.07 -4.12
C PHE A 106 -0.15 8.05 -4.74
N VAL A 107 -1.41 8.10 -4.33
CA VAL A 107 -2.48 7.34 -4.98
C VAL A 107 -2.99 8.18 -6.13
N ASP A 108 -2.52 7.92 -7.34
CA ASP A 108 -2.90 8.67 -8.54
C ASP A 108 -4.34 8.38 -8.96
N GLU A 109 -4.75 7.13 -8.80
CA GLU A 109 -6.11 6.64 -9.01
C GLU A 109 -6.38 5.48 -8.05
N GLY A 110 -7.53 5.49 -7.39
CA GLY A 110 -7.88 4.45 -6.45
C GLY A 110 -9.37 4.18 -6.33
N THR A 111 -9.72 2.95 -6.05
CA THR A 111 -11.08 2.59 -5.63
C THR A 111 -11.00 1.56 -4.52
N LEU A 112 -11.63 1.88 -3.40
CA LEU A 112 -11.82 0.98 -2.27
C LEU A 112 -13.29 0.64 -2.13
N PHE A 113 -13.66 -0.65 -2.24
CA PHE A 113 -15.02 -1.14 -2.04
C PHE A 113 -15.18 -1.66 -0.61
N VAL A 114 -15.92 -0.92 0.22
CA VAL A 114 -16.16 -1.27 1.61
C VAL A 114 -17.53 -1.94 1.74
N GLU A 115 -17.57 -3.27 1.70
CA GLU A 115 -18.81 -4.02 1.81
C GLU A 115 -19.39 -4.08 3.22
N GLU A 116 -18.61 -3.85 4.25
CA GLU A 116 -18.97 -4.12 5.64
C GLU A 116 -19.55 -2.96 6.45
N PHE A 117 -19.66 -1.76 5.88
CA PHE A 117 -20.40 -0.68 6.57
C PHE A 117 -21.88 -1.00 6.81
N GLN A 118 -22.36 -2.13 6.34
CA GLN A 118 -23.78 -2.54 6.53
C GLN A 118 -24.07 -3.14 7.89
N ARG A 119 -23.10 -3.62 8.65
CA ARG A 119 -23.35 -4.26 9.96
C ARG A 119 -23.27 -3.33 11.16
N ALA A 120 -22.61 -2.18 11.04
CA ALA A 120 -22.43 -1.24 12.16
C ALA A 120 -23.60 -0.24 12.34
N VAL A 121 -24.54 -0.16 11.42
CA VAL A 121 -25.60 0.87 11.43
C VAL A 121 -26.94 0.35 11.93
N ASP A 122 -26.99 -0.75 12.63
CA ASP A 122 -28.29 -1.26 13.17
C ASP A 122 -28.71 -0.64 14.51
N VAL A 123 -27.88 0.21 15.10
CA VAL A 123 -28.28 1.06 16.25
C VAL A 123 -27.54 2.37 16.18
N VAL A 124 -28.11 3.37 15.54
CA VAL A 124 -27.56 4.72 15.58
C VAL A 124 -28.20 5.49 16.72
N ASP A 125 -27.47 5.66 17.78
CA ASP A 125 -27.66 6.80 18.67
C ASP A 125 -27.05 8.03 18.00
N LEU A 126 -27.89 8.96 17.55
CA LEU A 126 -27.50 10.14 16.76
C LEU A 126 -26.62 11.17 17.50
N LEU A 127 -26.10 10.81 18.67
CA LEU A 127 -25.27 11.66 19.52
C LEU A 127 -23.89 11.05 19.85
N ALA A 128 -23.57 9.85 19.36
CA ALA A 128 -22.24 9.28 19.52
C ALA A 128 -21.35 9.76 18.38
N SER A 129 -20.20 10.31 18.72
CA SER A 129 -19.10 10.52 17.80
C SER A 129 -18.84 9.21 17.05
N VAL A 130 -18.89 9.25 15.73
CA VAL A 130 -18.55 8.09 14.90
C VAL A 130 -17.12 7.72 15.23
N ASP A 131 -16.94 6.61 15.92
CA ASP A 131 -15.64 6.01 16.14
C ASP A 131 -15.22 5.39 14.81
N THR A 132 -14.41 6.14 14.06
CA THR A 132 -13.91 5.79 12.72
C THR A 132 -12.79 4.75 12.76
N THR A 133 -12.49 4.18 13.93
CA THR A 133 -11.30 3.37 14.18
C THR A 133 -11.36 1.91 13.73
N GLN A 134 -12.42 1.47 13.03
CA GLN A 134 -12.48 0.09 12.55
C GLN A 134 -12.80 -0.03 11.05
N ILE A 135 -11.98 0.62 10.23
CA ILE A 135 -11.79 0.12 8.87
C ILE A 135 -10.78 -1.02 9.01
N ASP A 136 -11.25 -2.26 8.94
CA ASP A 136 -10.35 -3.42 8.92
C ASP A 136 -9.62 -3.48 7.57
N LEU A 137 -8.55 -2.71 7.47
CA LEU A 137 -7.64 -2.74 6.33
C LEU A 137 -6.80 -4.02 6.28
N SER A 138 -6.82 -4.84 7.34
CA SER A 138 -6.05 -6.08 7.40
C SER A 138 -6.48 -7.06 6.32
N SER A 139 -7.77 -7.11 6.00
CA SER A 139 -8.31 -7.98 4.94
C SER A 139 -7.86 -7.56 3.53
N VAL A 140 -7.56 -6.29 3.32
CA VAL A 140 -7.07 -5.76 2.05
C VAL A 140 -5.63 -6.21 1.77
N LEU A 141 -4.89 -6.48 2.85
CA LEU A 141 -3.46 -6.79 2.81
C LEU A 141 -3.14 -8.25 3.20
N GLU A 142 -4.14 -9.14 3.27
CA GLU A 142 -3.90 -10.56 3.42
C GLU A 142 -3.13 -11.13 2.22
N SER A 143 -1.81 -11.07 2.30
CA SER A 143 -0.93 -11.74 1.38
C SER A 143 -0.25 -12.90 2.10
N SER A 144 -0.17 -14.05 1.44
CA SER A 144 0.63 -15.20 1.91
C SER A 144 2.14 -14.99 1.72
N ASN A 145 2.58 -13.76 1.51
CA ASN A 145 3.99 -13.42 1.32
C ASN A 145 4.62 -13.08 2.67
N ARG A 146 5.57 -13.91 3.13
CA ARG A 146 6.29 -13.71 4.40
C ARG A 146 6.97 -12.35 4.52
N PHE A 147 7.41 -11.75 3.43
CA PHE A 147 7.98 -10.41 3.43
C PHE A 147 6.94 -9.38 3.89
N LEU A 148 5.74 -9.42 3.27
CA LEU A 148 4.65 -8.50 3.63
C LEU A 148 4.09 -8.76 5.04
N GLU A 149 4.25 -9.96 5.59
CA GLU A 149 3.83 -10.28 6.97
C GLU A 149 4.74 -9.69 8.04
N ASN A 150 5.96 -9.30 7.67
CA ASN A 150 6.98 -8.84 8.60
C ASN A 150 7.31 -7.35 8.43
N VAL A 151 6.70 -6.69 7.45
CA VAL A 151 7.00 -5.30 7.12
C VAL A 151 6.57 -4.35 8.24
N ARG A 152 7.37 -3.32 8.46
CA ARG A 152 7.08 -2.18 9.31
C ARG A 152 7.17 -0.91 8.48
N MET A 153 6.12 -0.12 8.49
CA MET A 153 6.12 1.19 7.84
C MET A 153 6.31 2.28 8.87
N GLU A 154 7.32 3.11 8.67
CA GLU A 154 7.64 4.26 9.52
C GLU A 154 7.97 5.45 8.63
N ASN A 155 7.61 6.65 9.07
CA ASN A 155 7.84 7.86 8.28
C ASN A 155 7.37 7.70 6.83
N THR A 156 6.20 7.11 6.67
CA THR A 156 5.60 6.87 5.36
C THR A 156 4.40 7.78 5.21
N THR A 157 4.41 8.59 4.16
CA THR A 157 3.32 9.50 3.81
C THR A 157 2.54 8.91 2.65
N LEU A 158 1.23 8.88 2.78
CA LEU A 158 0.30 8.50 1.73
C LEU A 158 -0.54 9.71 1.33
N THR A 159 -0.31 10.21 0.12
CA THR A 159 -1.12 11.28 -0.45
C THR A 159 -2.18 10.66 -1.37
N VAL A 160 -3.43 10.83 -1.01
CA VAL A 160 -4.57 10.42 -1.82
C VAL A 160 -4.94 11.56 -2.73
N GLN A 161 -4.82 11.37 -4.04
CA GLN A 161 -5.14 12.38 -5.04
C GLN A 161 -6.59 12.22 -5.53
N ARG A 162 -7.09 13.24 -6.19
CA ARG A 162 -8.38 13.19 -6.87
C ARG A 162 -8.47 11.98 -7.78
N ASN A 163 -9.68 11.50 -8.01
CA ASN A 163 -9.96 10.23 -8.69
C ASN A 163 -9.78 8.99 -7.78
N SER A 164 -9.69 9.23 -6.49
CA SER A 164 -9.68 8.17 -5.48
C SER A 164 -11.05 8.08 -4.81
N TRP A 165 -11.64 6.88 -4.83
CA TRP A 165 -13.04 6.67 -4.45
C TRP A 165 -13.19 5.63 -3.35
N ILE A 166 -14.02 5.93 -2.36
CA ILE A 166 -14.58 4.90 -1.48
C ILE A 166 -15.98 4.56 -1.97
N ARG A 167 -16.22 3.27 -2.19
CA ARG A 167 -17.48 2.75 -2.72
C ARG A 167 -18.05 1.65 -1.86
N SER A 168 -19.37 1.65 -1.73
CA SER A 168 -20.16 0.56 -1.17
C SER A 168 -21.51 0.51 -1.87
N ALA A 169 -22.38 -0.43 -1.49
CA ALA A 169 -23.76 -0.47 -2.01
C ALA A 169 -24.53 0.85 -1.77
N ARG A 170 -24.12 1.67 -0.79
CA ARG A 170 -24.80 2.91 -0.41
C ARG A 170 -23.92 4.15 -0.45
N MET A 171 -22.65 4.01 -0.74
CA MET A 171 -21.69 5.11 -0.70
C MET A 171 -20.84 5.11 -1.97
N ASN A 172 -20.65 6.30 -2.52
CA ASN A 172 -19.72 6.56 -3.60
C ASN A 172 -19.18 7.97 -3.40
N VAL A 173 -18.00 8.09 -2.79
CA VAL A 173 -17.42 9.36 -2.38
C VAL A 173 -15.98 9.45 -2.87
N GLU A 174 -15.66 10.55 -3.56
CA GLU A 174 -14.30 10.89 -3.98
C GLU A 174 -13.55 11.56 -2.82
N LEU A 175 -12.32 11.13 -2.63
CA LEU A 175 -11.43 11.62 -1.58
C LEU A 175 -10.19 12.28 -2.14
N ASP A 176 -9.62 13.18 -1.34
CA ASP A 176 -8.32 13.82 -1.52
C ASP A 176 -7.71 14.07 -0.14
N GLY A 177 -6.40 14.07 -0.01
CA GLY A 177 -5.76 14.40 1.27
C GLY A 177 -4.48 13.63 1.52
N GLN A 178 -4.00 13.70 2.77
CA GLN A 178 -2.72 13.13 3.15
C GLN A 178 -2.80 12.44 4.51
N LEU A 179 -2.16 11.30 4.61
CA LEU A 179 -2.05 10.50 5.81
C LEU A 179 -0.61 10.10 6.06
N ASP A 180 -0.14 10.27 7.28
CA ASP A 180 1.05 9.60 7.78
C ASP A 180 0.67 8.20 8.26
N VAL A 181 1.40 7.22 7.78
CA VAL A 181 1.14 5.80 8.03
C VAL A 181 2.22 5.25 8.94
N LEU A 182 1.82 4.74 10.09
CA LEU A 182 2.64 3.91 10.95
C LEU A 182 2.00 2.52 11.00
N TRP A 183 2.72 1.52 10.54
CA TRP A 183 2.20 0.16 10.52
C TRP A 183 3.27 -0.85 10.92
N ASP A 184 3.01 -1.61 11.96
CA ASP A 184 3.82 -2.76 12.36
C ASP A 184 2.95 -4.03 12.25
N ARG A 185 3.23 -4.83 11.24
CA ARG A 185 2.43 -5.99 10.94
C ARG A 185 2.62 -7.14 11.94
N GLN A 186 3.77 -7.22 12.59
CA GLN A 186 4.02 -8.24 13.62
C GLN A 186 3.19 -7.98 14.89
N THR A 187 3.04 -6.73 15.27
CA THR A 187 2.20 -6.33 16.42
C THR A 187 0.76 -6.06 16.04
N GLN A 188 0.44 -6.04 14.73
CA GLN A 188 -0.86 -5.66 14.17
C GLN A 188 -1.28 -4.23 14.54
N GLU A 189 -0.32 -3.36 14.81
CA GLU A 189 -0.56 -1.96 15.10
C GLU A 189 -0.58 -1.15 13.79
N LEU A 190 -1.69 -0.48 13.53
CA LEU A 190 -1.84 0.47 12.44
C LEU A 190 -2.30 1.80 13.02
N ALA A 191 -1.51 2.85 12.82
CA ALA A 191 -1.90 4.21 13.14
C ALA A 191 -1.86 5.07 11.87
N LEU A 192 -2.95 5.79 11.66
CA LEU A 192 -3.09 6.77 10.59
C LEU A 192 -3.23 8.15 11.21
N VAL A 193 -2.46 9.13 10.75
CA VAL A 193 -2.54 10.52 11.21
C VAL A 193 -2.68 11.42 10.00
N GLY A 194 -3.67 12.31 10.01
CA GLY A 194 -3.87 13.25 8.92
C GLY A 194 -5.33 13.51 8.60
N GLU A 195 -5.60 14.02 7.43
CA GLU A 195 -6.94 14.39 7.00
C GLU A 195 -7.20 13.93 5.56
N LEU A 196 -8.40 13.39 5.35
CA LEU A 196 -8.95 13.17 4.02
C LEU A 196 -10.19 14.05 3.85
N GLU A 197 -10.26 14.72 2.71
CA GLU A 197 -11.41 15.51 2.31
C GLU A 197 -12.33 14.70 1.40
N ALA A 198 -13.60 14.65 1.71
CA ALA A 198 -14.63 14.18 0.80
C ALA A 198 -14.96 15.32 -0.15
N LEU A 199 -14.62 15.17 -1.43
CA LEU A 199 -14.78 16.23 -2.42
C LEU A 199 -16.21 16.30 -2.96
N ARG A 200 -16.75 15.14 -3.27
CA ARG A 200 -18.09 14.96 -3.87
C ARG A 200 -18.53 13.52 -3.80
N GLY A 201 -19.82 13.30 -3.97
CA GLY A 201 -20.34 11.96 -4.05
C GLY A 201 -21.76 11.81 -3.57
N SER A 202 -22.11 10.60 -3.16
CA SER A 202 -23.42 10.31 -2.63
C SER A 202 -23.37 9.27 -1.52
N TYR A 203 -24.29 9.40 -0.57
CA TYR A 203 -24.47 8.46 0.52
C TYR A 203 -25.95 8.15 0.74
N GLY A 204 -26.30 6.87 0.79
CA GLY A 204 -27.65 6.38 1.02
C GLY A 204 -27.87 6.00 2.48
N ALA A 205 -28.79 6.68 3.17
CA ALA A 205 -29.21 6.31 4.52
C ALA A 205 -30.72 6.42 4.69
N LEU A 206 -31.31 5.52 5.50
CA LEU A 206 -32.74 5.51 5.81
C LEU A 206 -33.67 5.57 4.58
N GLY A 207 -33.30 4.90 3.51
CA GLY A 207 -34.07 4.89 2.25
C GLY A 207 -34.02 6.20 1.46
N ARG A 208 -33.12 7.12 1.82
CA ARG A 208 -32.87 8.39 1.12
C ARG A 208 -31.45 8.44 0.62
N GLN A 209 -31.23 9.16 -0.46
CA GLN A 209 -29.91 9.46 -0.98
C GLN A 209 -29.54 10.91 -0.64
N PHE A 210 -28.36 11.08 -0.07
CA PHE A 210 -27.77 12.37 0.25
C PHE A 210 -26.63 12.64 -0.72
N GLN A 211 -26.53 13.87 -1.17
CA GLN A 211 -25.37 14.33 -1.91
C GLN A 211 -24.29 14.78 -0.94
N VAL A 212 -23.05 14.39 -1.21
CA VAL A 212 -21.88 14.83 -0.46
C VAL A 212 -21.24 15.95 -1.29
N ASP A 213 -21.32 17.17 -0.78
CA ASP A 213 -20.75 18.38 -1.40
C ASP A 213 -19.42 18.79 -0.72
N GLY A 214 -19.01 18.06 0.29
CA GLY A 214 -17.77 18.24 1.04
C GLY A 214 -17.85 17.61 2.42
N GLY A 215 -16.69 17.35 3.00
CA GLY A 215 -16.55 16.81 4.35
C GLY A 215 -15.10 16.54 4.66
N THR A 216 -14.77 16.37 5.93
CA THR A 216 -13.40 16.07 6.38
C THR A 216 -13.43 14.88 7.30
N LEU A 217 -12.54 13.92 7.02
CA LEU A 217 -12.24 12.76 7.86
C LEU A 217 -10.87 13.01 8.50
N ARG A 218 -10.83 13.10 9.82
CA ARG A 218 -9.59 13.31 10.56
C ARG A 218 -9.18 12.05 11.28
N PHE A 219 -7.94 11.63 11.06
CA PHE A 219 -7.30 10.48 11.66
C PHE A 219 -6.32 10.96 12.73
N LEU A 220 -6.42 10.43 13.94
CA LEU A 220 -5.67 10.91 15.11
C LEU A 220 -4.61 9.91 15.60
N GLY A 221 -4.35 8.84 14.86
CA GLY A 221 -3.32 7.87 15.19
C GLY A 221 -3.64 6.96 16.39
N THR A 222 -4.88 6.86 16.79
CA THR A 222 -5.28 5.94 17.86
C THR A 222 -5.45 4.54 17.32
N SER A 223 -4.69 3.61 17.86
CA SER A 223 -4.89 2.17 17.72
C SER A 223 -5.97 1.69 18.69
#